data_2b37353194534ac6bae2b923d81588f0
#
_entry.id   2b37353194534ac6bae2b923d81588f0
#
_cell.length_a   1.000
_cell.length_b   1.000
_cell.length_c   1.000
_cell.angle_alpha   90.00
_cell.angle_beta   90.00
_cell.angle_gamma   90.00
#
_symmetry.space_group_name_H-M   'P 1'
#
loop_
_entity.id
_entity.type
_entity.pdbx_description
1 polymer ?
#
loop_
_entity_poly.entity_id
_entity_poly.type
_entity_poly.pdbx_seq_one_letter_code
_entity_poly.pdbx_strand_id
1 'polypeptide(L)' 'MQITVKLFASYRVGRFKEAVRDYPVGFSVGDLLQALDFTEKPPGVVLLNGIPTVPETELHDRDTVALFPLISGG' A
#
# COMPACT_ATOMS: atom_id res chain seq x y z
N MET A 1 -11.55 4.63 -9.13
CA MET A 1 -10.78 3.44 -9.55
C MET A 1 -10.69 2.42 -8.43
N GLN A 2 -10.66 1.17 -8.77
CA GLN A 2 -10.54 0.10 -7.78
C GLN A 2 -9.10 -0.32 -7.60
N ILE A 3 -8.66 -0.33 -6.34
CA ILE A 3 -7.29 -0.72 -5.98
C ILE A 3 -7.37 -1.88 -4.99
N THR A 4 -6.65 -2.95 -5.28
CA THR A 4 -6.51 -4.06 -4.35
C THR A 4 -5.32 -3.78 -3.44
N VAL A 5 -5.54 -3.80 -2.13
CA VAL A 5 -4.49 -3.57 -1.14
C VAL A 5 -4.26 -4.86 -0.38
N LYS A 6 -3.00 -5.30 -0.33
CA LYS A 6 -2.59 -6.50 0.41
C LYS A 6 -1.62 -6.09 1.50
N LEU A 7 -1.94 -6.47 2.74
CA LEU A 7 -1.10 -6.18 3.90
C LEU A 7 -0.49 -7.47 4.41
N PHE A 8 0.76 -7.41 4.82
CA PHE A 8 1.52 -8.58 5.24
C PHE A 8 2.06 -8.41 6.65
N ALA A 9 2.26 -9.55 7.34
CA ALA A 9 2.85 -9.63 8.68
C ALA A 9 2.12 -8.70 9.67
N SER A 10 2.86 -7.91 10.45
CA SER A 10 2.29 -7.06 11.49
C SER A 10 1.35 -5.97 10.95
N TYR A 11 1.42 -5.66 9.67
CA TYR A 11 0.51 -4.65 9.09
C TYR A 11 -0.94 -5.12 9.07
N ARG A 12 -1.19 -6.41 9.23
CA ARG A 12 -2.55 -6.95 9.31
C ARG A 12 -3.22 -6.67 10.64
N VAL A 13 -2.45 -6.40 11.68
CA VAL A 13 -2.99 -6.18 13.03
C VAL A 13 -3.81 -4.91 13.05
N GLY A 14 -5.07 -5.02 13.44
CA GLY A 14 -5.98 -3.87 13.49
C GLY A 14 -6.44 -3.37 12.13
N ARG A 15 -6.08 -4.07 11.07
CA ARG A 15 -6.45 -3.72 9.71
C ARG A 15 -7.09 -4.91 9.03
N PHE A 16 -6.76 -5.13 7.76
CA PHE A 16 -7.28 -6.23 6.96
C PHE A 16 -6.09 -6.97 6.34
N LYS A 17 -6.35 -8.16 5.83
CA LYS A 17 -5.35 -8.93 5.09
C LYS A 17 -5.30 -8.48 3.65
N GLU A 18 -6.47 -8.35 3.03
CA GLU A 18 -6.62 -7.94 1.64
C GLU A 18 -7.97 -7.27 1.48
N ALA A 19 -8.00 -6.17 0.75
CA ALA A 19 -9.25 -5.46 0.50
C ALA A 19 -9.19 -4.76 -0.85
N VAL A 20 -10.33 -4.67 -1.51
CA VAL A 20 -10.49 -3.85 -2.71
C VAL A 20 -11.18 -2.57 -2.28
N ARG A 21 -10.59 -1.43 -2.61
CA ARG A 21 -11.08 -0.13 -2.21
C ARG A 21 -11.17 0.80 -3.40
N ASP A 22 -12.14 1.72 -3.35
CA ASP A 22 -12.30 2.74 -4.37
C ASP A 22 -11.55 4.00 -3.97
N TYR A 23 -10.75 4.52 -4.89
CA TYR A 23 -10.03 5.78 -4.69
C TYR A 23 -10.22 6.67 -5.91
N PRO A 24 -10.07 7.99 -5.74
CA PRO A 24 -10.19 8.91 -6.87
C PRO A 24 -9.11 8.68 -7.91
N VAL A 25 -9.45 8.93 -9.17
CA VAL A 25 -8.47 8.94 -10.25
C VAL A 25 -7.43 10.02 -9.93
N GLY A 26 -6.16 9.70 -10.15
CA GLY A 26 -5.05 10.60 -9.82
C GLY A 26 -4.40 10.32 -8.48
N PHE A 27 -4.96 9.41 -7.69
CA PHE A 27 -4.36 9.00 -6.42
C PHE A 27 -2.98 8.40 -6.66
N SER A 28 -2.02 8.79 -5.82
CA SER A 28 -0.66 8.23 -5.87
C SER A 28 -0.53 7.15 -4.80
N VAL A 29 0.59 6.41 -4.87
CA VAL A 29 0.94 5.46 -3.81
C VAL A 29 1.01 6.18 -2.46
N GLY A 30 1.59 7.39 -2.42
CA GLY A 30 1.66 8.18 -1.19
C GLY A 30 0.30 8.54 -0.64
N ASP A 31 -0.65 8.89 -1.52
CA ASP A 31 -2.02 9.18 -1.10
C ASP A 31 -2.67 7.95 -0.47
N LEU A 32 -2.42 6.78 -1.04
CA LEU A 32 -2.93 5.53 -0.50
C LEU A 32 -2.34 5.26 0.89
N LEU A 33 -1.04 5.48 1.07
CA LEU A 33 -0.39 5.27 2.36
C LEU A 33 -0.98 6.18 3.43
N GLN A 34 -1.30 7.43 3.08
CA GLN A 34 -1.96 8.34 4.01
C GLN A 34 -3.36 7.85 4.37
N ALA A 35 -4.11 7.37 3.39
CA ALA A 35 -5.46 6.86 3.62
C ALA A 35 -5.45 5.62 4.53
N LEU A 36 -4.35 4.87 4.56
CA LEU A 36 -4.18 3.69 5.39
C LEU A 36 -3.45 3.98 6.70
N ASP A 37 -3.20 5.25 7.02
CA ASP A 37 -2.51 5.68 8.25
C ASP A 37 -1.05 5.25 8.34
N PHE A 38 -0.36 5.18 7.22
CA PHE A 38 1.08 4.95 7.21
C PHE A 38 1.86 6.26 7.09
N THR A 39 1.43 7.30 7.81
CA THR A 39 2.02 8.64 7.67
C THR A 39 3.27 8.84 8.51
N GLU A 40 3.31 8.26 9.71
CA GLU A 40 4.45 8.45 10.61
C GLU A 40 5.58 7.47 10.34
N LYS A 41 5.23 6.24 9.97
CA LYS A 41 6.21 5.19 9.68
C LYS A 41 5.88 4.61 8.31
N PRO A 42 6.55 5.07 7.27
CA PRO A 42 6.34 4.50 5.94
C PRO A 42 6.59 3.00 5.94
N PRO A 43 5.88 2.22 5.12
CA PRO A 43 6.12 0.79 5.02
C PRO A 43 7.55 0.51 4.57
N GLY A 44 8.08 -0.64 4.97
CA GLY A 44 9.42 -1.04 4.56
C GLY A 44 9.52 -1.28 3.07
N VAL A 45 8.55 -2.02 2.52
CA VAL A 45 8.52 -2.35 1.10
C VAL A 45 7.11 -2.11 0.56
N VAL A 46 7.04 -1.40 -0.56
CA VAL A 46 5.78 -1.18 -1.28
C VAL A 46 5.95 -1.73 -2.69
N LEU A 47 5.10 -2.69 -3.05
CA LEU A 47 5.10 -3.26 -4.40
C LEU A 47 3.83 -2.82 -5.12
N LEU A 48 3.98 -2.33 -6.34
CA LEU A 48 2.87 -2.03 -7.23
C LEU A 48 2.88 -3.09 -8.34
N ASN A 49 1.86 -3.93 -8.34
CA ASN A 49 1.76 -5.05 -9.29
C ASN A 49 3.03 -5.91 -9.26
N GLY A 50 3.56 -6.16 -8.07
CA GLY A 50 4.74 -7.00 -7.87
C GLY A 50 6.07 -6.31 -8.09
N ILE A 51 6.08 -5.01 -8.38
CA ILE A 51 7.31 -4.26 -8.67
C ILE A 51 7.50 -3.18 -7.61
N PRO A 52 8.71 -3.05 -7.04
CA PRO A 52 8.97 -1.98 -6.08
C PRO A 52 8.62 -0.61 -6.65
N THR A 53 8.01 0.23 -5.83
CA THR A 53 7.54 1.53 -6.27
C THR A 53 7.85 2.61 -5.24
N VAL A 54 7.58 3.85 -5.60
CA VAL A 54 7.81 5.02 -4.75
C VAL A 54 6.49 5.76 -4.51
N PRO A 55 6.42 6.62 -3.46
CA PRO A 55 5.16 7.30 -3.14
C PRO A 55 4.62 8.19 -4.26
N GLU A 56 5.47 8.69 -5.12
CA GLU A 56 5.08 9.60 -6.20
C GLU A 56 4.39 8.89 -7.36
N THR A 57 4.44 7.56 -7.39
CA THR A 57 3.85 6.80 -8.50
C THR A 57 2.34 6.91 -8.49
N GLU A 58 1.77 7.24 -9.64
CA GLU A 58 0.31 7.33 -9.80
C GLU A 58 -0.29 5.93 -9.91
N LEU A 59 -1.42 5.75 -9.24
CA LEU A 59 -2.17 4.50 -9.31
C LEU A 59 -3.17 4.53 -10.46
N HIS A 60 -3.46 3.35 -11.01
CA HIS A 60 -4.43 3.18 -12.07
C HIS A 60 -5.46 2.13 -11.67
N ASP A 61 -6.59 2.13 -12.35
CA ASP A 61 -7.66 1.20 -12.05
C ASP A 61 -7.16 -0.24 -12.09
N ARG A 62 -7.57 -1.03 -11.08
CA ARG A 62 -7.23 -2.45 -10.92
C ARG A 62 -5.79 -2.73 -10.55
N ASP A 63 -5.05 -1.71 -10.14
CA ASP A 63 -3.70 -1.94 -9.60
C ASP A 63 -3.79 -2.69 -8.27
N THR A 64 -2.72 -3.44 -7.97
CA THR A 64 -2.55 -4.15 -6.70
C THR A 64 -1.35 -3.57 -5.98
N VAL A 65 -1.56 -3.11 -4.75
CA VAL A 65 -0.50 -2.58 -3.90
C VAL A 65 -0.28 -3.52 -2.73
N ALA A 66 0.95 -3.97 -2.54
CA ALA A 66 1.33 -4.86 -1.44
C ALA A 66 2.28 -4.13 -0.51
N LEU A 67 2.00 -4.18 0.80
CA LEU A 67 2.77 -3.49 1.82
C LEU A 67 3.39 -4.50 2.78
N PHE A 68 4.71 -4.42 2.96
CA PHE A 68 5.47 -5.30 3.84
C PHE A 68 6.24 -4.47 4.85
N PRO A 69 6.24 -4.88 6.14
CA PRO A 69 7.11 -4.21 7.12
C PRO A 69 8.57 -4.58 6.89
N LEU A 70 9.45 -3.65 7.25
CA LEU A 70 10.87 -3.98 7.33
C LEU A 70 11.09 -4.91 8.52
N ILE A 71 11.74 -6.03 8.28
CA ILE A 71 12.16 -6.93 9.34
C ILE A 71 13.57 -6.54 9.70
N SER A 72 13.72 -5.77 10.79
CA SER A 72 15.04 -5.37 11.25
C SER A 72 15.62 -6.42 12.16
N GLY A 73 16.93 -6.44 12.24
CA GLY A 73 17.65 -7.37 13.08
C GLY A 73 17.73 -8.74 12.49
N GLY A 74 17.38 -8.79 11.28
CA GLY A 74 17.53 -9.94 10.35
C GLY A 74 17.49 -11.20 10.98
#